data_37c0c044cb03212a57032e08b498ba00
#
_entry.id   37c0c044cb03212a57032e08b498ba00
#
_cell.length_a   1.000
_cell.length_b   1.000
_cell.length_c   1.000
_cell.angle_alpha   90.00
_cell.angle_beta   90.00
_cell.angle_gamma   90.00
#
_symmetry.space_group_name_H-M   'P 1'
#
loop_
_entity.id
_entity.type
_entity.pdbx_description
1 polymer ?
#
loop_
_entity_poly.entity_id
_entity_poly.type
_entity_poly.pdbx_seq_one_letter_code
_entity_poly.pdbx_strand_id
1 'polypeptide(L)' 'MFEYRVETYAVRRAAEEMNRMAADGWRVIAVSPNQARCFGIVVTYERKR' A
#
# COMPACT_ATOMS: atom_id res chain seq x y z
N MET A 1 9.28 -5.57 16.99
CA MET A 1 9.04 -6.44 15.81
C MET A 1 8.10 -5.73 14.85
N PHE A 2 8.33 -5.90 13.55
CA PHE A 2 7.50 -5.27 12.52
C PHE A 2 6.66 -6.31 11.82
N GLU A 3 5.50 -5.90 11.37
CA GLU A 3 4.72 -6.73 10.47
C GLU A 3 4.57 -5.99 9.14
N TYR A 4 4.39 -6.76 8.07
CA TYR A 4 4.34 -6.22 6.71
C TYR A 4 3.08 -6.66 6.02
N ARG A 5 2.65 -5.81 5.10
CA ARG A 5 1.46 -6.10 4.31
C ARG A 5 1.66 -5.56 2.90
N VAL A 6 1.24 -6.34 1.91
CA VAL A 6 1.33 -5.93 0.51
C VAL A 6 -0.08 -5.90 -0.06
N GLU A 7 -0.44 -4.77 -0.66
CA GLU A 7 -1.76 -4.58 -1.25
C GLU A 7 -1.62 -4.05 -2.67
N THR A 8 -2.58 -4.40 -3.51
CA THR A 8 -2.62 -3.93 -4.88
C THR A 8 -3.86 -3.07 -5.06
N TYR A 9 -3.70 -1.87 -5.63
CA TYR A 9 -4.80 -0.93 -5.82
C TYR A 9 -4.81 -0.38 -7.23
N ALA A 10 -5.98 0.06 -7.68
CA ALA A 10 -6.07 0.91 -8.84
C ALA A 10 -5.48 2.28 -8.49
N VAL A 11 -4.75 2.90 -9.42
CA VAL A 11 -4.08 4.17 -9.16
C VAL A 11 -5.04 5.21 -8.60
N ARG A 12 -6.23 5.32 -9.16
CA ARG A 12 -7.21 6.33 -8.74
C ARG A 12 -7.71 6.15 -7.31
N ARG A 13 -7.54 4.95 -6.74
CA ARG A 13 -7.99 4.65 -5.39
C ARG A 13 -6.84 4.57 -4.39
N ALA A 14 -5.63 4.63 -4.88
CA ALA A 14 -4.47 4.37 -4.05
C ALA A 14 -4.35 5.33 -2.87
N ALA A 15 -4.52 6.64 -3.12
CA ALA A 15 -4.39 7.63 -2.05
C ALA A 15 -5.40 7.41 -0.95
N GLU A 16 -6.64 7.13 -1.31
CA GLU A 16 -7.71 6.88 -0.36
C GLU A 16 -7.40 5.64 0.50
N GLU A 17 -6.95 4.57 -0.15
CA GLU A 17 -6.63 3.34 0.56
C GLU A 17 -5.40 3.49 1.44
N MET A 18 -4.38 4.20 0.95
CA MET A 18 -3.19 4.47 1.75
C MET A 18 -3.53 5.28 3.00
N ASN A 19 -4.41 6.28 2.87
CA ASN A 19 -4.83 7.09 4.01
C ASN A 19 -5.57 6.24 5.03
N ARG A 20 -6.41 5.34 4.58
CA ARG A 20 -7.12 4.43 5.47
C ARG A 20 -6.15 3.52 6.22
N MET A 21 -5.16 2.99 5.54
CA MET A 21 -4.16 2.15 6.18
C MET A 21 -3.32 2.95 7.18
N ALA A 22 -2.98 4.19 6.83
CA ALA A 22 -2.23 5.06 7.74
C ALA A 22 -3.00 5.31 9.04
N ALA A 23 -4.31 5.49 8.93
CA ALA A 23 -5.15 5.68 10.11
C ALA A 23 -5.13 4.46 11.03
N ASP A 24 -4.80 3.30 10.48
CA ASP A 24 -4.72 2.04 11.23
C ASP A 24 -3.29 1.74 11.71
N GLY A 25 -2.39 2.69 11.55
CA GLY A 25 -1.02 2.57 12.04
C GLY A 25 -0.02 2.03 11.03
N TRP A 26 -0.45 1.80 9.80
CA TRP A 26 0.43 1.29 8.75
C TRP A 26 1.21 2.43 8.09
N ARG A 27 2.42 2.13 7.67
CA ARG A 27 3.28 3.09 7.00
C ARG A 27 3.68 2.53 5.64
N VAL A 28 3.59 3.37 4.61
CA VAL A 28 4.01 2.98 3.27
C VAL A 28 5.53 3.01 3.20
N ILE A 29 6.14 1.90 2.83
CA ILE A 29 7.60 1.83 2.70
C ILE A 29 8.06 1.61 1.27
N ALA A 30 7.18 1.17 0.39
CA ALA A 30 7.53 0.97 -1.02
C ALA A 30 6.27 1.01 -1.87
N VAL A 31 6.40 1.57 -3.06
CA VAL A 31 5.33 1.59 -4.06
C VAL A 31 5.95 1.21 -5.39
N SER A 32 5.34 0.25 -6.08
CA SER A 32 5.81 -0.21 -7.38
C SER A 32 4.66 -0.27 -8.36
N PRO A 33 4.91 -0.04 -9.65
CA PRO A 33 3.86 -0.24 -10.64
C PRO A 33 3.51 -1.73 -10.73
N ASN A 34 2.23 -2.01 -10.92
CA ASN A 34 1.78 -3.38 -11.13
C ASN A 34 1.81 -3.66 -12.63
N GLN A 35 2.81 -4.37 -13.08
CA GLN A 35 3.02 -4.62 -14.50
C GLN A 35 1.99 -5.58 -15.10
N ALA A 36 1.31 -6.32 -14.27
CA ALA A 36 0.25 -7.21 -14.73
C ALA A 36 -1.04 -6.45 -15.05
N ARG A 37 -1.15 -5.19 -14.58
CA ARG A 37 -2.32 -4.34 -14.82
C ARG A 37 -1.84 -2.95 -15.20
N CYS A 38 -2.45 -2.38 -16.24
CA CYS A 38 -2.00 -1.11 -16.79
C CYS A 38 -2.16 0.08 -15.85
N PHE A 39 -3.07 0.00 -14.87
CA PHE A 39 -3.42 1.14 -14.02
C PHE A 39 -3.37 0.79 -12.54
N GLY A 40 -2.55 -0.19 -12.19
CA GLY A 40 -2.44 -0.62 -10.81
C GLY A 40 -1.10 -0.30 -10.20
N ILE A 41 -1.08 -0.27 -8.87
CA ILE A 41 0.17 -0.16 -8.13
C ILE A 41 0.17 -1.20 -7.02
N VAL A 42 1.38 -1.59 -6.63
CA VAL A 42 1.60 -2.48 -5.49
C VAL A 42 2.21 -1.65 -4.38
N VAL A 43 1.59 -1.66 -3.21
CA VAL A 43 2.04 -0.89 -2.06
C VAL A 43 2.43 -1.83 -0.95
N THR A 44 3.62 -1.62 -0.40
CA THR A 44 4.10 -2.39 0.74
C THR A 44 4.02 -1.53 1.99
N TYR A 45 3.40 -2.06 3.02
CA TYR A 45 3.22 -1.38 4.29
C TYR A 45 4.02 -2.06 5.39
N GLU A 46 4.36 -1.27 6.38
CA GLU A 46 5.03 -1.73 7.59
C GLU A 46 4.30 -1.18 8.80
N ARG A 47 4.18 -1.99 9.82
CA ARG A 47 3.61 -1.54 11.09
C ARG A 47 4.38 -2.18 12.22
N LYS A 48 4.72 -1.38 13.22
CA LYS A 48 5.39 -1.88 14.42
C LYS A 48 4.38 -2.49 15.38
N ARG A 49 4.70 -3.65 15.86
CA ARG A 49 3.85 -4.35 16.84
C ARG A 49 4.41 -4.22 18.24
#